data_48a1dd0e4ab91907f3aa73fd08819d1e
#
_entry.id   48a1dd0e4ab91907f3aa73fd08819d1e
#
_cell.length_a   1.000
_cell.length_b   1.000
_cell.length_c   1.000
_cell.angle_alpha   90.00
_cell.angle_beta   90.00
_cell.angle_gamma   90.00
#
_symmetry.space_group_name_H-M   'P 1'
#
loop_
_entity.id
_entity.type
_entity.pdbx_description
1 polymer ?
#
loop_
_entity_poly.entity_id
_entity_poly.type
_entity_poly.pdbx_seq_one_letter_code
_entity_poly.pdbx_strand_id
1 'polypeptide(L)'
;MSKKIVLAGACRTAIGTMGGSLSTTPAAKLGSIVIKEALNRAGVPADKVDHVYMGCVIQAGLGQNVARQASLGAGLPIETPAVTINVVCGSGLNAVNMAAQMIQAGDADIVVAGGMENMSMAPFALPQGRYGYRMTWPSQSQGALVDTMVKDALWDAFNDYHMITTADNIAKQWKLTREELDEFALASQQKACAAIESGAFKDEIVPVEVKKKKETVLFDTDEGPRAGSTIEGLAKLKPLNPDGVVTAGNASGINDGAAAVVVMTEEKAKELGVTPMAEFVAGALAGVDPSIMGIGPV
;
A
#
# COMPACT_ATOMS: atom_id res chain seq x y z
N MET A 1 -8.41 -33.28 -2.91
CA MET A 1 -7.00 -32.83 -2.73
C MET A 1 -7.00 -31.34 -2.70
N SER A 2 -6.20 -30.69 -1.84
CA SER A 2 -6.10 -29.21 -1.86
C SER A 2 -5.44 -28.80 -3.19
N LYS A 3 -6.00 -27.75 -3.84
CA LYS A 3 -5.40 -27.19 -5.05
C LYS A 3 -4.05 -26.59 -4.71
N LYS A 4 -3.03 -26.85 -5.51
CA LYS A 4 -1.75 -26.16 -5.42
C LYS A 4 -1.90 -24.78 -6.04
N ILE A 5 -1.56 -23.73 -5.31
CA ILE A 5 -1.70 -22.33 -5.72
C ILE A 5 -0.33 -21.74 -5.95
N VAL A 6 -0.19 -21.01 -7.04
CA VAL A 6 1.06 -20.37 -7.46
C VAL A 6 0.87 -18.88 -7.72
N LEU A 7 1.96 -18.14 -7.63
CA LEU A 7 2.04 -16.71 -7.87
C LEU A 7 2.86 -16.45 -9.13
N ALA A 8 2.42 -15.51 -9.97
CA ALA A 8 3.11 -15.15 -11.20
C ALA A 8 2.95 -13.65 -11.49
N GLY A 9 3.84 -13.11 -12.32
CA GLY A 9 3.72 -11.77 -12.88
C GLY A 9 3.72 -10.63 -11.87
N ALA A 10 4.31 -10.81 -10.70
CA ALA A 10 4.36 -9.74 -9.68
C ALA A 10 5.06 -8.48 -10.21
N CYS A 11 4.46 -7.32 -9.93
CA CYS A 11 5.05 -6.02 -10.23
C CYS A 11 4.53 -4.94 -9.27
N ARG A 12 5.24 -3.81 -9.22
CA ARG A 12 4.84 -2.61 -8.50
C ARG A 12 5.17 -1.34 -9.28
N THR A 13 4.54 -0.24 -8.96
CA THR A 13 5.06 1.08 -9.37
C THR A 13 6.33 1.41 -8.59
N ALA A 14 7.11 2.37 -9.05
CA ALA A 14 8.00 3.07 -8.14
C ALA A 14 7.18 3.75 -7.03
N ILE A 15 7.77 3.92 -5.86
CA ILE A 15 7.10 4.52 -4.69
C ILE A 15 7.32 6.03 -4.71
N GLY A 16 6.22 6.78 -4.83
CA GLY A 16 6.19 8.23 -4.72
C GLY A 16 6.20 8.69 -3.27
N THR A 17 6.79 9.84 -2.99
CA THR A 17 6.66 10.53 -1.71
C THR A 17 5.43 11.43 -1.69
N MET A 18 5.00 11.86 -0.50
CA MET A 18 3.89 12.80 -0.37
C MET A 18 4.17 14.09 -1.15
N GLY A 19 3.25 14.47 -2.03
CA GLY A 19 3.42 15.62 -2.92
C GLY A 19 4.46 15.43 -4.03
N GLY A 20 5.00 14.20 -4.17
CA GLY A 20 6.00 13.83 -5.18
C GLY A 20 5.42 13.52 -6.55
N SER A 21 6.15 12.72 -7.33
CA SER A 21 5.84 12.49 -8.75
C SER A 21 4.49 11.82 -9.00
N LEU A 22 4.01 10.98 -8.08
CA LEU A 22 2.71 10.30 -8.20
C LEU A 22 1.54 11.09 -7.61
N SER A 23 1.78 12.24 -6.96
CA SER A 23 0.80 12.99 -6.16
C SER A 23 -0.48 13.39 -6.90
N THR A 24 -0.48 13.39 -8.22
CA THR A 24 -1.66 13.71 -9.06
C THR A 24 -2.21 12.52 -9.83
N THR A 25 -1.69 11.31 -9.60
CA THR A 25 -2.12 10.09 -10.28
C THR A 25 -3.09 9.32 -9.38
N PRO A 26 -4.39 9.24 -9.72
CA PRO A 26 -5.38 8.56 -8.86
C PRO A 26 -5.01 7.10 -8.55
N ALA A 27 -5.32 6.64 -7.33
CA ALA A 27 -5.04 5.26 -6.90
C ALA A 27 -5.58 4.22 -7.87
N ALA A 28 -6.82 4.38 -8.38
CA ALA A 28 -7.40 3.49 -9.39
C ALA A 28 -6.56 3.42 -10.68
N LYS A 29 -5.92 4.54 -11.09
CA LYS A 29 -5.03 4.56 -12.24
C LYS A 29 -3.74 3.81 -11.98
N LEU A 30 -3.13 3.98 -10.79
CA LEU A 30 -1.96 3.20 -10.37
C LEU A 30 -2.29 1.71 -10.34
N GLY A 31 -3.44 1.35 -9.74
CA GLY A 31 -3.94 -0.02 -9.72
C GLY A 31 -4.12 -0.61 -11.12
N SER A 32 -4.68 0.16 -12.07
CA SER A 32 -4.86 -0.33 -13.44
C SER A 32 -3.54 -0.62 -14.16
N ILE A 33 -2.51 0.17 -13.89
CA ILE A 33 -1.17 -0.02 -14.47
C ILE A 33 -0.57 -1.35 -13.99
N VAL A 34 -0.57 -1.58 -12.67
CA VAL A 34 0.03 -2.80 -12.11
C VAL A 34 -0.79 -4.06 -12.42
N ILE A 35 -2.12 -4.00 -12.45
CA ILE A 35 -2.96 -5.13 -12.87
C ILE A 35 -2.62 -5.53 -14.31
N LYS A 36 -2.61 -4.56 -15.23
CA LYS A 36 -2.29 -4.80 -16.62
C LYS A 36 -0.90 -5.40 -16.78
N GLU A 37 0.09 -4.84 -16.10
CA GLU A 37 1.47 -5.31 -16.18
C GLU A 37 1.66 -6.68 -15.53
N ALA A 38 1.00 -6.98 -14.42
CA ALA A 38 1.05 -8.30 -13.80
C ALA A 38 0.54 -9.39 -14.74
N LEU A 39 -0.56 -9.12 -15.45
CA LEU A 39 -1.10 -10.03 -16.47
C LEU A 39 -0.15 -10.18 -17.66
N ASN A 40 0.45 -9.09 -18.13
CA ASN A 40 1.44 -9.13 -19.21
C ASN A 40 2.65 -9.98 -18.83
N ARG A 41 3.23 -9.76 -17.65
CA ARG A 41 4.39 -10.54 -17.16
C ARG A 41 4.07 -12.00 -16.94
N ALA A 42 2.87 -12.29 -16.45
CA ALA A 42 2.41 -13.67 -16.28
C ALA A 42 2.07 -14.34 -17.61
N GLY A 43 1.85 -13.59 -18.69
CA GLY A 43 1.34 -14.12 -19.95
C GLY A 43 -0.12 -14.59 -19.86
N VAL A 44 -0.90 -14.01 -18.94
CA VAL A 44 -2.31 -14.38 -18.72
C VAL A 44 -3.22 -13.41 -19.47
N PRO A 45 -4.07 -13.90 -20.39
CA PRO A 45 -5.07 -13.08 -21.05
C PRO A 45 -6.09 -12.50 -20.05
N ALA A 46 -6.47 -11.24 -20.24
CA ALA A 46 -7.39 -10.55 -19.34
C ALA A 46 -8.76 -11.22 -19.21
N ASP A 47 -9.24 -11.87 -20.28
CA ASP A 47 -10.51 -12.62 -20.33
C ASP A 47 -10.48 -13.96 -19.55
N LYS A 48 -9.33 -14.36 -19.04
CA LYS A 48 -9.17 -15.56 -18.21
C LYS A 48 -9.18 -15.28 -16.72
N VAL A 49 -9.25 -14.00 -16.33
CA VAL A 49 -9.26 -13.59 -14.92
C VAL A 49 -10.68 -13.72 -14.36
N ASP A 50 -10.83 -14.55 -13.32
CA ASP A 50 -12.12 -14.81 -12.68
C ASP A 50 -12.50 -13.70 -11.69
N HIS A 51 -11.51 -13.09 -11.01
CA HIS A 51 -11.77 -12.10 -9.97
C HIS A 51 -10.58 -11.15 -9.75
N VAL A 52 -10.85 -9.96 -9.18
CA VAL A 52 -9.84 -8.99 -8.79
C VAL A 52 -10.04 -8.56 -7.34
N TYR A 53 -9.01 -8.70 -6.51
CA TYR A 53 -8.93 -8.15 -5.15
C TYR A 53 -7.86 -7.08 -5.07
N MET A 54 -8.25 -5.83 -4.76
CA MET A 54 -7.30 -4.73 -4.57
C MET A 54 -7.53 -4.04 -3.23
N GLY A 55 -6.47 -3.95 -2.42
CA GLY A 55 -6.46 -3.14 -1.21
C GLY A 55 -6.47 -1.65 -1.54
N CYS A 56 -7.29 -0.88 -0.82
CA CYS A 56 -7.27 0.58 -0.81
C CYS A 56 -7.88 1.06 0.50
N VAL A 57 -7.14 1.84 1.27
CA VAL A 57 -7.56 2.29 2.62
C VAL A 57 -8.30 3.61 2.53
N ILE A 58 -7.72 4.62 1.89
CA ILE A 58 -8.27 5.97 1.81
C ILE A 58 -9.13 6.08 0.55
N GLN A 59 -10.40 5.70 0.67
CA GLN A 59 -11.32 5.63 -0.47
C GLN A 59 -12.18 6.89 -0.64
N ALA A 60 -12.12 7.83 0.29
CA ALA A 60 -12.93 9.05 0.24
C ALA A 60 -12.63 9.85 -1.06
N GLY A 61 -13.69 10.18 -1.81
CA GLY A 61 -13.58 10.95 -3.05
C GLY A 61 -13.07 10.19 -4.27
N LEU A 62 -12.71 8.90 -4.16
CA LEU A 62 -12.23 8.10 -5.30
C LEU A 62 -13.35 7.50 -6.17
N GLY A 63 -14.60 7.71 -5.78
CA GLY A 63 -15.76 7.13 -6.48
C GLY A 63 -16.10 5.73 -5.99
N GLN A 64 -16.95 5.03 -6.74
CA GLN A 64 -17.43 3.70 -6.36
C GLN A 64 -16.36 2.65 -6.63
N ASN A 65 -16.20 1.70 -5.73
CA ASN A 65 -15.40 0.48 -5.86
C ASN A 65 -14.08 0.69 -6.65
N VAL A 66 -13.07 1.18 -5.94
CA VAL A 66 -11.78 1.56 -6.54
C VAL A 66 -11.11 0.38 -7.27
N ALA A 67 -11.24 -0.85 -6.74
CA ALA A 67 -10.76 -2.06 -7.42
C ALA A 67 -11.45 -2.30 -8.76
N ARG A 68 -12.77 -2.03 -8.83
CA ARG A 68 -13.51 -2.15 -10.09
C ARG A 68 -13.04 -1.14 -11.13
N GLN A 69 -12.78 0.10 -10.71
CA GLN A 69 -12.22 1.12 -11.59
C GLN A 69 -10.84 0.70 -12.12
N ALA A 70 -9.98 0.17 -11.25
CA ALA A 70 -8.65 -0.32 -11.61
C ALA A 70 -8.73 -1.52 -12.57
N SER A 71 -9.61 -2.48 -12.32
CA SER A 71 -9.85 -3.66 -13.17
C SER A 71 -10.26 -3.27 -14.59
N LEU A 72 -11.28 -2.44 -14.73
CA LEU A 72 -11.74 -1.97 -16.05
C LEU A 72 -10.69 -1.09 -16.73
N GLY A 73 -10.01 -0.23 -15.97
CA GLY A 73 -8.91 0.59 -16.49
C GLY A 73 -7.69 -0.21 -16.97
N ALA A 74 -7.51 -1.43 -16.47
CA ALA A 74 -6.50 -2.37 -16.92
C ALA A 74 -6.91 -3.12 -18.21
N GLY A 75 -8.18 -3.06 -18.59
CA GLY A 75 -8.72 -3.72 -19.78
C GLY A 75 -9.33 -5.09 -19.52
N LEU A 76 -9.65 -5.44 -18.26
CA LEU A 76 -10.39 -6.66 -17.96
C LEU A 76 -11.85 -6.55 -18.47
N PRO A 77 -12.50 -7.69 -18.79
CA PRO A 77 -13.90 -7.72 -19.18
C PRO A 77 -14.84 -7.14 -18.12
N ILE A 78 -15.98 -6.63 -18.55
CA ILE A 78 -17.03 -6.11 -17.66
C ILE A 78 -17.65 -7.19 -16.77
N GLU A 79 -17.54 -8.43 -17.18
CA GLU A 79 -18.01 -9.62 -16.46
C GLU A 79 -17.11 -9.99 -15.28
N THR A 80 -15.81 -9.61 -15.30
CA THR A 80 -14.87 -9.91 -14.23
C THR A 80 -15.19 -9.07 -12.98
N PRO A 81 -15.65 -9.69 -11.88
CA PRO A 81 -15.95 -8.97 -10.65
C PRO A 81 -14.66 -8.44 -9.97
N ALA A 82 -14.81 -7.38 -9.16
CA ALA A 82 -13.72 -6.81 -8.42
C ALA A 82 -14.18 -6.32 -7.04
N VAL A 83 -13.35 -6.49 -6.02
CA VAL A 83 -13.62 -6.07 -4.64
C VAL A 83 -12.48 -5.24 -4.10
N THR A 84 -12.81 -4.08 -3.52
CA THR A 84 -11.87 -3.26 -2.76
C THR A 84 -11.83 -3.73 -1.31
N ILE A 85 -10.62 -4.01 -0.82
CA ILE A 85 -10.38 -4.55 0.52
C ILE A 85 -9.79 -3.47 1.42
N ASN A 86 -10.23 -3.43 2.66
CA ASN A 86 -9.64 -2.59 3.69
C ASN A 86 -9.49 -3.36 5.01
N VAL A 87 -8.26 -3.75 5.31
CA VAL A 87 -7.74 -4.15 6.63
C VAL A 87 -6.51 -3.30 6.94
N VAL A 88 -6.61 -2.01 6.66
CA VAL A 88 -5.57 -0.99 6.78
C VAL A 88 -4.29 -1.42 6.04
N CYS A 89 -3.11 -1.31 6.65
CA CYS A 89 -1.80 -1.60 6.02
C CYS A 89 -1.67 -3.04 5.49
N GLY A 90 -2.45 -3.99 6.02
CA GLY A 90 -2.48 -5.39 5.59
C GLY A 90 -3.30 -5.69 4.34
N SER A 91 -4.01 -4.69 3.78
CA SER A 91 -5.02 -4.91 2.72
C SER A 91 -4.45 -5.59 1.47
N GLY A 92 -3.30 -5.13 0.98
CA GLY A 92 -2.69 -5.69 -0.23
C GLY A 92 -2.26 -7.15 -0.03
N LEU A 93 -1.64 -7.48 1.12
CA LEU A 93 -1.25 -8.85 1.43
C LEU A 93 -2.49 -9.74 1.68
N ASN A 94 -3.52 -9.20 2.34
CA ASN A 94 -4.77 -9.93 2.54
C ASN A 94 -5.52 -10.20 1.22
N ALA A 95 -5.35 -9.36 0.20
CA ALA A 95 -5.88 -9.62 -1.14
C ALA A 95 -5.33 -10.94 -1.70
N VAL A 96 -4.04 -11.23 -1.48
CA VAL A 96 -3.40 -12.49 -1.88
C VAL A 96 -3.98 -13.67 -1.09
N ASN A 97 -4.17 -13.52 0.23
CA ASN A 97 -4.81 -14.55 1.06
C ASN A 97 -6.23 -14.86 0.59
N MET A 98 -7.04 -13.83 0.32
CA MET A 98 -8.42 -13.99 -0.16
C MET A 98 -8.46 -14.65 -1.55
N ALA A 99 -7.54 -14.28 -2.45
CA ALA A 99 -7.40 -14.93 -3.75
C ALA A 99 -7.10 -16.43 -3.60
N ALA A 100 -6.15 -16.78 -2.73
CA ALA A 100 -5.83 -18.17 -2.44
C ALA A 100 -7.01 -18.92 -1.83
N GLN A 101 -7.76 -18.31 -0.91
CA GLN A 101 -8.96 -18.89 -0.30
C GLN A 101 -10.07 -19.13 -1.34
N MET A 102 -10.32 -18.17 -2.22
CA MET A 102 -11.30 -18.29 -3.31
C MET A 102 -10.96 -19.45 -4.25
N ILE A 103 -9.69 -19.58 -4.62
CA ILE A 103 -9.19 -20.68 -5.45
C ILE A 103 -9.31 -22.03 -4.72
N GLN A 104 -8.98 -22.08 -3.42
CA GLN A 104 -9.14 -23.29 -2.61
C GLN A 104 -10.60 -23.72 -2.51
N ALA A 105 -11.53 -22.77 -2.38
CA ALA A 105 -12.96 -23.02 -2.35
C ALA A 105 -13.51 -23.57 -3.69
N GLY A 106 -12.80 -23.36 -4.79
CA GLY A 106 -13.21 -23.79 -6.12
C GLY A 106 -14.02 -22.75 -6.89
N ASP A 107 -14.14 -21.53 -6.38
CA ASP A 107 -14.93 -20.44 -6.98
C ASP A 107 -14.15 -19.68 -8.07
N ALA A 108 -12.82 -19.87 -8.14
CA ALA A 108 -11.95 -19.28 -9.15
C ALA A 108 -10.74 -20.17 -9.42
N ASP A 109 -10.11 -19.95 -10.57
CA ASP A 109 -8.83 -20.56 -10.93
C ASP A 109 -7.72 -19.50 -11.12
N ILE A 110 -8.09 -18.26 -11.51
CA ILE A 110 -7.16 -17.15 -11.76
C ILE A 110 -7.70 -15.87 -11.13
N VAL A 111 -6.97 -15.31 -10.18
CA VAL A 111 -7.33 -14.08 -9.46
C VAL A 111 -6.17 -13.08 -9.52
N VAL A 112 -6.45 -11.83 -9.82
CA VAL A 112 -5.47 -10.75 -9.63
C VAL A 112 -5.63 -10.19 -8.22
N ALA A 113 -4.54 -10.12 -7.48
CA ALA A 113 -4.50 -9.62 -6.11
C ALA A 113 -3.44 -8.52 -5.96
N GLY A 114 -3.72 -7.52 -5.14
CA GLY A 114 -2.77 -6.44 -4.92
C GLY A 114 -3.31 -5.31 -4.04
N GLY A 115 -2.75 -4.13 -4.22
CA GLY A 115 -3.17 -2.91 -3.54
C GLY A 115 -2.73 -1.66 -4.30
N MET A 116 -3.40 -0.57 -4.00
CA MET A 116 -3.16 0.74 -4.59
C MET A 116 -3.53 1.82 -3.60
N GLU A 117 -2.67 2.82 -3.45
CA GLU A 117 -2.92 3.94 -2.56
C GLU A 117 -2.31 5.22 -3.12
N ASN A 118 -3.01 6.32 -3.01
CA ASN A 118 -2.44 7.65 -3.21
C ASN A 118 -2.79 8.51 -2.00
N MET A 119 -1.87 8.56 -1.04
CA MET A 119 -2.03 9.31 0.19
C MET A 119 -1.94 10.82 -0.05
N SER A 120 -1.21 11.25 -1.09
CA SER A 120 -1.10 12.65 -1.51
C SER A 120 -2.44 13.23 -1.98
N MET A 121 -3.36 12.40 -2.48
CA MET A 121 -4.68 12.82 -2.96
C MET A 121 -5.80 12.66 -1.92
N ALA A 122 -5.48 12.23 -0.70
CA ALA A 122 -6.47 12.08 0.35
C ALA A 122 -7.20 13.43 0.60
N PRO A 123 -8.54 13.48 0.49
CA PRO A 123 -9.27 14.72 0.67
C PRO A 123 -9.42 15.09 2.14
N PHE A 124 -9.72 16.35 2.38
CA PHE A 124 -10.24 16.78 3.66
C PHE A 124 -11.78 16.64 3.68
N ALA A 125 -12.32 16.06 4.73
CA ALA A 125 -13.75 15.94 4.96
C ALA A 125 -14.29 17.11 5.78
N LEU A 126 -15.52 17.50 5.47
CA LEU A 126 -16.30 18.47 6.24
C LEU A 126 -17.48 17.74 6.89
N PRO A 127 -17.33 17.14 8.09
CA PRO A 127 -18.30 16.20 8.66
C PRO A 127 -19.72 16.75 8.78
N GLN A 128 -19.87 18.01 9.14
CA GLN A 128 -21.18 18.64 9.29
C GLN A 128 -21.69 19.35 8.01
N GLY A 129 -20.93 19.29 6.92
CA GLY A 129 -21.29 19.97 5.67
C GLY A 129 -22.67 19.63 5.13
N ARG A 130 -23.16 18.41 5.35
CA ARG A 130 -24.47 17.92 4.89
C ARG A 130 -25.64 18.62 5.58
N TYR A 131 -25.49 18.94 6.85
CA TYR A 131 -26.56 19.52 7.68
C TYR A 131 -26.31 21.01 7.99
N GLY A 132 -25.18 21.57 7.54
CA GLY A 132 -24.74 22.93 7.76
C GLY A 132 -24.11 23.15 9.13
N TYR A 133 -23.45 24.31 9.25
CA TYR A 133 -22.85 24.79 10.48
C TYR A 133 -23.76 25.80 11.15
N ARG A 134 -23.97 25.62 12.45
CA ARG A 134 -24.72 26.57 13.26
C ARG A 134 -23.75 27.49 14.01
N MET A 135 -24.28 28.54 14.62
CA MET A 135 -23.49 29.45 15.46
C MET A 135 -22.80 28.66 16.59
N THR A 136 -21.50 28.86 16.71
CA THR A 136 -20.67 28.22 17.74
C THR A 136 -19.87 29.26 18.51
N TRP A 137 -19.54 28.97 19.76
CA TRP A 137 -18.63 29.80 20.54
C TRP A 137 -17.19 29.54 20.07
N PRO A 138 -16.26 30.50 20.20
CA PRO A 138 -14.87 30.37 19.74
C PRO A 138 -14.11 29.17 20.34
N SER A 139 -14.55 28.68 21.48
CA SER A 139 -13.98 27.50 22.17
C SER A 139 -14.49 26.15 21.62
N GLN A 140 -15.47 26.14 20.71
CA GLN A 140 -16.03 24.93 20.13
C GLN A 140 -15.65 24.87 18.66
N SER A 141 -14.73 23.99 18.30
CA SER A 141 -14.26 23.77 16.92
C SER A 141 -15.30 23.02 16.07
N GLN A 142 -16.53 23.54 15.97
CA GLN A 142 -17.47 23.06 14.98
C GLN A 142 -17.07 23.61 13.62
N GLY A 143 -16.70 22.77 12.68
CA GLY A 143 -16.31 23.17 11.35
C GLY A 143 -14.87 22.92 10.99
N ALA A 144 -14.13 22.22 11.85
CA ALA A 144 -12.80 21.76 11.49
C ALA A 144 -12.86 20.82 10.28
N LEU A 145 -12.03 21.08 9.31
CA LEU A 145 -11.73 20.12 8.26
C LEU A 145 -11.01 18.92 8.88
N VAL A 146 -11.42 17.73 8.49
CA VAL A 146 -10.79 16.47 8.92
C VAL A 146 -9.94 15.94 7.78
N ASP A 147 -8.64 15.81 8.00
CA ASP A 147 -7.73 15.14 7.09
C ASP A 147 -8.03 13.64 7.09
N THR A 148 -8.57 13.11 5.98
CA THR A 148 -8.94 11.70 5.89
C THR A 148 -7.72 10.79 5.85
N MET A 149 -6.56 11.25 5.37
CA MET A 149 -5.31 10.51 5.44
C MET A 149 -4.93 10.21 6.90
N VAL A 150 -5.03 11.22 7.76
CA VAL A 150 -4.73 11.05 9.18
C VAL A 150 -5.83 10.25 9.86
N LYS A 151 -7.11 10.67 9.70
CA LYS A 151 -8.24 10.10 10.46
C LYS A 151 -8.50 8.63 10.13
N ASP A 152 -8.41 8.25 8.85
CA ASP A 152 -8.82 6.93 8.38
C ASP A 152 -7.66 5.94 8.26
N ALA A 153 -6.40 6.43 8.18
CA ALA A 153 -5.24 5.57 8.00
C ALA A 153 -4.17 5.66 9.11
N LEU A 154 -4.01 6.81 9.78
CA LEU A 154 -2.89 7.05 10.68
C LEU A 154 -3.31 7.31 12.14
N TRP A 155 -4.61 7.32 12.45
CA TRP A 155 -5.14 7.61 13.77
C TRP A 155 -5.75 6.37 14.39
N ASP A 156 -5.32 6.01 15.60
CA ASP A 156 -5.94 4.93 16.37
C ASP A 156 -7.33 5.35 16.84
N ALA A 157 -8.34 4.66 16.31
CA ALA A 157 -9.74 4.96 16.61
C ALA A 157 -10.18 4.59 18.04
N PHE A 158 -9.42 3.76 18.74
CA PHE A 158 -9.73 3.25 20.07
C PHE A 158 -9.04 4.06 21.17
N ASN A 159 -7.79 4.42 20.96
CA ASN A 159 -6.94 5.10 21.94
C ASN A 159 -6.77 6.60 21.66
N ASP A 160 -7.32 7.09 20.56
CA ASP A 160 -7.36 8.50 20.15
C ASP A 160 -5.97 9.17 20.05
N TYR A 161 -5.02 8.48 19.37
CA TYR A 161 -3.69 9.01 19.08
C TYR A 161 -3.15 8.52 17.72
N HIS A 162 -2.07 9.14 17.28
CA HIS A 162 -1.43 8.81 16.00
C HIS A 162 -0.66 7.48 16.08
N MET A 163 -0.51 6.77 14.94
CA MET A 163 0.28 5.53 14.82
C MET A 163 1.73 5.64 15.33
N ILE A 164 2.30 6.84 15.37
CA ILE A 164 3.61 7.11 15.97
C ILE A 164 3.62 6.66 17.44
N THR A 165 2.54 6.91 18.18
CA THR A 165 2.42 6.50 19.59
C THR A 165 2.40 4.99 19.74
N THR A 166 1.80 4.25 18.83
CA THR A 166 1.83 2.78 18.85
C THR A 166 3.26 2.24 18.69
N ALA A 167 4.09 2.90 17.87
CA ALA A 167 5.50 2.54 17.70
C ALA A 167 6.33 2.87 18.96
N ASP A 168 6.08 4.02 19.62
CA ASP A 168 6.69 4.33 20.91
C ASP A 168 6.28 3.33 22.01
N ASN A 169 5.00 2.86 21.99
CA ASN A 169 4.54 1.82 22.91
C ASN A 169 5.30 0.49 22.72
N ILE A 170 5.54 0.09 21.47
CA ILE A 170 6.36 -1.09 21.15
C ILE A 170 7.78 -0.90 21.66
N ALA A 171 8.41 0.24 21.35
CA ALA A 171 9.75 0.52 21.81
C ALA A 171 9.85 0.45 23.35
N LYS A 172 8.88 1.01 24.06
CA LYS A 172 8.81 0.95 25.53
C LYS A 172 8.63 -0.48 26.05
N GLN A 173 7.73 -1.26 25.44
CA GLN A 173 7.43 -2.62 25.88
C GLN A 173 8.61 -3.57 25.68
N TRP A 174 9.31 -3.46 24.55
CA TRP A 174 10.47 -4.28 24.23
C TRP A 174 11.81 -3.62 24.57
N LYS A 175 11.79 -2.44 25.21
CA LYS A 175 12.98 -1.69 25.64
C LYS A 175 13.94 -1.37 24.48
N LEU A 176 13.37 -1.08 23.30
CA LEU A 176 14.17 -0.65 22.15
C LEU A 176 14.67 0.77 22.35
N THR A 177 15.94 0.99 22.08
CA THR A 177 16.56 2.31 22.24
C THR A 177 16.42 3.13 20.96
N ARG A 178 16.60 4.45 21.08
CA ARG A 178 16.63 5.37 19.95
C ARG A 178 17.76 5.01 18.99
N GLU A 179 18.91 4.65 19.51
CA GLU A 179 20.10 4.28 18.77
C GLU A 179 19.85 3.04 17.90
N GLU A 180 19.27 1.99 18.48
CA GLU A 180 18.90 0.77 17.73
C GLU A 180 17.94 1.06 16.57
N LEU A 181 16.94 1.94 16.78
CA LEU A 181 15.99 2.33 15.74
C LEU A 181 16.65 3.15 14.63
N ASP A 182 17.55 4.07 14.98
CA ASP A 182 18.29 4.88 14.02
C ASP A 182 19.30 4.04 13.22
N GLU A 183 19.98 3.06 13.84
CA GLU A 183 20.85 2.10 13.15
C GLU A 183 20.06 1.24 12.14
N PHE A 184 18.89 0.74 12.55
CA PHE A 184 18.01 -0.02 11.66
C PHE A 184 17.54 0.84 10.47
N ALA A 185 17.13 2.08 10.73
CA ALA A 185 16.70 3.02 9.69
C ALA A 185 17.84 3.34 8.72
N LEU A 186 19.05 3.59 9.25
CA LEU A 186 20.24 3.83 8.41
C LEU A 186 20.55 2.64 7.51
N ALA A 187 20.55 1.43 8.07
CA ALA A 187 20.78 0.21 7.31
C ALA A 187 19.72 0.02 6.20
N SER A 188 18.45 0.34 6.48
CA SER A 188 17.37 0.32 5.49
C SER A 188 17.62 1.31 4.35
N GLN A 189 18.01 2.56 4.66
CA GLN A 189 18.35 3.57 3.65
C GLN A 189 19.53 3.11 2.77
N GLN A 190 20.57 2.59 3.37
CA GLN A 190 21.75 2.10 2.66
C GLN A 190 21.41 0.94 1.70
N LYS A 191 20.61 -0.02 2.17
CA LYS A 191 20.15 -1.16 1.35
C LYS A 191 19.31 -0.69 0.17
N ALA A 192 18.36 0.23 0.41
CA ALA A 192 17.49 0.74 -0.64
C ALA A 192 18.28 1.53 -1.70
N CYS A 193 19.20 2.40 -1.28
CA CYS A 193 20.06 3.16 -2.19
C CYS A 193 20.95 2.23 -3.02
N ALA A 194 21.58 1.22 -2.40
CA ALA A 194 22.38 0.24 -3.11
C ALA A 194 21.57 -0.57 -4.12
N ALA A 195 20.34 -0.94 -3.78
CA ALA A 195 19.42 -1.65 -4.68
C ALA A 195 19.02 -0.78 -5.89
N ILE A 196 18.75 0.51 -5.67
CA ILE A 196 18.48 1.46 -6.76
C ILE A 196 19.70 1.60 -7.66
N GLU A 197 20.88 1.85 -7.08
CA GLU A 197 22.14 2.04 -7.82
C GLU A 197 22.52 0.82 -8.65
N SER A 198 22.38 -0.38 -8.09
CA SER A 198 22.63 -1.64 -8.79
C SER A 198 21.54 -2.01 -9.81
N GLY A 199 20.39 -1.34 -9.79
CA GLY A 199 19.24 -1.65 -10.64
C GLY A 199 18.46 -2.89 -10.20
N ALA A 200 18.62 -3.36 -8.95
CA ALA A 200 17.95 -4.55 -8.43
C ALA A 200 16.41 -4.46 -8.46
N PHE A 201 15.85 -3.25 -8.44
CA PHE A 201 14.40 -3.04 -8.50
C PHE A 201 13.84 -2.95 -9.94
N LYS A 202 14.68 -2.94 -10.99
CA LYS A 202 14.22 -2.76 -12.38
C LYS A 202 13.24 -3.85 -12.83
N ASP A 203 13.46 -5.06 -12.37
CA ASP A 203 12.64 -6.20 -12.79
C ASP A 203 11.26 -6.20 -12.11
N GLU A 204 11.07 -5.49 -11.02
CA GLU A 204 9.78 -5.41 -10.32
C GLU A 204 9.01 -4.13 -10.61
N ILE A 205 9.69 -3.02 -10.95
CA ILE A 205 9.05 -1.73 -11.20
C ILE A 205 8.44 -1.68 -12.61
N VAL A 206 7.19 -1.23 -12.68
CA VAL A 206 6.55 -0.79 -13.92
C VAL A 206 6.56 0.74 -13.95
N PRO A 207 7.13 1.37 -15.01
CA PRO A 207 7.16 2.82 -15.12
C PRO A 207 5.75 3.42 -15.22
N VAL A 208 5.55 4.56 -14.58
CA VAL A 208 4.31 5.32 -14.62
C VAL A 208 4.53 6.63 -15.38
N GLU A 209 3.72 6.89 -16.39
CA GLU A 209 3.72 8.19 -17.05
C GLU A 209 3.13 9.27 -16.14
N VAL A 210 3.91 10.28 -15.82
CA VAL A 210 3.50 11.41 -15.01
C VAL A 210 3.68 12.72 -15.76
N LYS A 211 2.77 13.66 -15.55
CA LYS A 211 2.87 15.00 -16.14
C LYS A 211 3.75 15.88 -15.26
N LYS A 212 4.84 16.38 -15.81
CA LYS A 212 5.74 17.34 -15.16
C LYS A 212 5.74 18.66 -15.97
N LYS A 213 4.95 19.62 -15.53
CA LYS A 213 4.69 20.89 -16.26
C LYS A 213 4.07 20.61 -17.65
N LYS A 214 4.84 20.77 -18.72
CA LYS A 214 4.39 20.58 -20.11
C LYS A 214 4.85 19.24 -20.72
N GLU A 215 5.62 18.48 -20.00
CA GLU A 215 6.23 17.24 -20.47
C GLU A 215 5.61 16.02 -19.75
N THR A 216 5.56 14.89 -20.44
CA THR A 216 5.28 13.60 -19.84
C THR A 216 6.62 12.90 -19.62
N VAL A 217 6.87 12.48 -18.37
CA VAL A 217 8.09 11.75 -18.01
C VAL A 217 7.71 10.40 -17.43
N LEU A 218 8.59 9.43 -17.57
CA LEU A 218 8.43 8.13 -16.92
C LEU A 218 8.97 8.20 -15.49
N PHE A 219 8.14 7.82 -14.55
CA PHE A 219 8.51 7.66 -13.15
C PHE A 219 8.76 6.18 -12.86
N ASP A 220 10.01 5.80 -12.66
CA ASP A 220 10.49 4.41 -12.56
C ASP A 220 11.50 4.18 -11.43
N THR A 221 11.69 5.16 -10.55
CA THR A 221 12.65 5.09 -9.45
C THR A 221 12.01 5.57 -8.15
N ASP A 222 12.22 4.83 -7.06
CA ASP A 222 11.68 5.16 -5.75
C ASP A 222 12.24 6.50 -5.24
N GLU A 223 11.36 7.41 -4.80
CA GLU A 223 11.74 8.77 -4.36
C GLU A 223 12.19 8.83 -2.89
N GLY A 224 11.80 7.85 -2.08
CA GLY A 224 12.01 7.89 -0.62
C GLY A 224 13.45 7.71 -0.15
N PRO A 225 14.26 6.83 -0.76
CA PRO A 225 15.61 6.53 -0.29
C PRO A 225 16.56 7.72 -0.37
N ARG A 226 17.40 7.89 0.68
CA ARG A 226 18.30 9.03 0.87
C ARG A 226 19.75 8.56 1.01
N ALA A 227 20.53 8.64 -0.06
CA ALA A 227 21.93 8.21 -0.09
C ALA A 227 22.84 8.95 0.92
N GLY A 228 22.48 10.17 1.31
CA GLY A 228 23.24 10.98 2.27
C GLY A 228 22.88 10.74 3.74
N SER A 229 22.13 9.68 4.05
CA SER A 229 21.78 9.37 5.45
C SER A 229 23.00 8.94 6.27
N THR A 230 23.16 9.51 7.47
CA THR A 230 24.21 9.14 8.43
C THR A 230 23.62 9.00 9.83
N ILE A 231 24.32 8.25 10.70
CA ILE A 231 23.84 8.05 12.07
C ILE A 231 23.82 9.36 12.87
N GLU A 232 24.81 10.25 12.63
CA GLU A 232 24.88 11.57 13.26
C GLU A 232 23.77 12.49 12.76
N GLY A 233 23.34 12.32 11.50
CA GLY A 233 22.19 13.03 10.94
C GLY A 233 20.88 12.60 11.57
N LEU A 234 20.67 11.29 11.75
CA LEU A 234 19.51 10.71 12.40
C LEU A 234 19.43 11.09 13.88
N ALA A 235 20.55 11.01 14.61
CA ALA A 235 20.62 11.34 16.02
C ALA A 235 20.21 12.79 16.35
N LYS A 236 20.35 13.74 15.40
CA LYS A 236 19.96 15.15 15.56
C LYS A 236 18.45 15.36 15.45
N LEU A 237 17.71 14.39 14.93
CA LEU A 237 16.25 14.52 14.76
C LEU A 237 15.55 14.45 16.11
N LYS A 238 14.60 15.35 16.31
CA LYS A 238 13.78 15.35 17.53
C LYS A 238 12.74 14.23 17.47
N PRO A 239 12.43 13.59 18.60
CA PRO A 239 11.28 12.72 18.70
C PRO A 239 9.99 13.44 18.28
N LEU A 240 9.08 12.69 17.66
CA LEU A 240 7.78 13.21 17.23
C LEU A 240 6.80 13.32 18.41
N ASN A 241 6.90 12.44 19.39
CA ASN A 241 6.21 12.56 20.67
C ASN A 241 7.19 13.02 21.75
N PRO A 242 6.75 13.78 22.75
CA PRO A 242 7.54 14.02 23.96
C PRO A 242 7.94 12.67 24.59
N ASP A 243 9.20 12.52 24.96
CA ASP A 243 9.76 11.31 25.56
C ASP A 243 9.69 10.03 24.69
N GLY A 244 9.38 10.17 23.39
CA GLY A 244 9.37 9.10 22.42
C GLY A 244 10.74 8.83 21.80
N VAL A 245 10.84 7.74 21.05
CA VAL A 245 12.03 7.34 20.27
C VAL A 245 11.83 7.43 18.75
N VAL A 246 10.57 7.59 18.33
CA VAL A 246 10.22 7.70 16.90
C VAL A 246 10.49 9.10 16.39
N THR A 247 11.19 9.20 15.26
CA THR A 247 11.53 10.45 14.59
C THR A 247 11.16 10.41 13.11
N ALA A 248 11.25 11.54 12.43
CA ALA A 248 11.08 11.59 10.98
C ALA A 248 12.14 10.79 10.20
N GLY A 249 13.25 10.39 10.84
CA GLY A 249 14.32 9.61 10.22
C GLY A 249 14.16 8.10 10.37
N ASN A 250 13.45 7.63 11.39
CA ASN A 250 13.22 6.22 11.65
C ASN A 250 11.73 5.80 11.51
N ALA A 251 10.85 6.72 11.13
CA ALA A 251 9.47 6.44 10.78
C ALA A 251 9.31 6.18 9.27
N SER A 252 8.27 5.42 8.91
CA SER A 252 7.84 5.27 7.51
C SER A 252 7.41 6.62 6.93
N GLY A 253 7.69 6.85 5.65
CA GLY A 253 7.14 7.98 4.90
C GLY A 253 5.65 7.81 4.60
N ILE A 254 5.04 8.91 4.14
CA ILE A 254 3.71 8.91 3.52
C ILE A 254 3.94 8.78 2.02
N ASN A 255 3.33 7.78 1.38
CA ASN A 255 3.72 7.35 0.06
C ASN A 255 2.52 7.08 -0.86
N ASP A 256 2.82 7.12 -2.16
CA ASP A 256 1.89 6.81 -3.24
C ASP A 256 2.43 5.63 -4.05
N GLY A 257 1.59 4.66 -4.40
CA GLY A 257 2.03 3.52 -5.20
C GLY A 257 0.98 2.43 -5.36
N ALA A 258 1.33 1.39 -6.11
CA ALA A 258 0.51 0.20 -6.29
C ALA A 258 1.38 -1.02 -6.59
N ALA A 259 0.84 -2.21 -6.27
CA ALA A 259 1.44 -3.49 -6.63
C ALA A 259 0.34 -4.52 -6.96
N ALA A 260 0.65 -5.47 -7.83
CA ALA A 260 -0.24 -6.57 -8.15
C ALA A 260 0.53 -7.85 -8.46
N VAL A 261 -0.15 -8.98 -8.27
CA VAL A 261 0.32 -10.32 -8.59
C VAL A 261 -0.84 -11.16 -9.11
N VAL A 262 -0.57 -12.07 -10.02
CA VAL A 262 -1.53 -13.09 -10.47
C VAL A 262 -1.41 -14.30 -9.54
N VAL A 263 -2.54 -14.69 -8.93
CA VAL A 263 -2.68 -15.88 -8.09
C VAL A 263 -3.52 -16.89 -8.85
N MET A 264 -3.02 -18.11 -9.01
CA MET A 264 -3.71 -19.09 -9.84
C MET A 264 -3.43 -20.52 -9.42
N THR A 265 -4.24 -21.48 -9.89
CA THR A 265 -3.94 -22.89 -9.72
C THR A 265 -2.70 -23.29 -10.52
N GLU A 266 -1.90 -24.23 -10.00
CA GLU A 266 -0.77 -24.80 -10.75
C GLU A 266 -1.24 -25.44 -12.07
N GLU A 267 -2.44 -26.00 -12.10
CA GLU A 267 -3.05 -26.59 -13.30
C GLU A 267 -3.25 -25.54 -14.39
N LYS A 268 -3.86 -24.40 -14.01
CA LYS A 268 -4.05 -23.28 -14.97
C LYS A 268 -2.72 -22.67 -15.41
N ALA A 269 -1.75 -22.58 -14.53
CA ALA A 269 -0.42 -22.13 -14.90
C ALA A 269 0.20 -23.03 -15.98
N LYS A 270 0.10 -24.34 -15.83
CA LYS A 270 0.56 -25.33 -16.84
C LYS A 270 -0.24 -25.22 -18.14
N GLU A 271 -1.58 -25.11 -18.05
CA GLU A 271 -2.47 -24.98 -19.22
C GLU A 271 -2.11 -23.74 -20.08
N LEU A 272 -1.82 -22.61 -19.42
CA LEU A 272 -1.50 -21.34 -20.08
C LEU A 272 -0.01 -21.16 -20.37
N GLY A 273 0.85 -22.10 -19.97
CA GLY A 273 2.30 -21.98 -20.14
C GLY A 273 2.93 -20.91 -19.24
N VAL A 274 2.29 -20.57 -18.13
CA VAL A 274 2.78 -19.58 -17.15
C VAL A 274 3.88 -20.20 -16.31
N THR A 275 4.99 -19.49 -16.15
CA THR A 275 6.06 -19.87 -15.24
C THR A 275 5.79 -19.28 -13.84
N PRO A 276 5.52 -20.10 -12.80
CA PRO A 276 5.33 -19.61 -11.46
C PRO A 276 6.60 -18.96 -10.89
N MET A 277 6.43 -17.85 -10.16
CA MET A 277 7.51 -17.22 -9.37
C MET A 277 7.64 -17.86 -7.99
N ALA A 278 6.50 -18.25 -7.39
CA ALA A 278 6.45 -18.82 -6.05
C ALA A 278 5.20 -19.69 -5.90
N GLU A 279 5.19 -20.53 -4.86
CA GLU A 279 4.03 -21.26 -4.38
C GLU A 279 3.43 -20.53 -3.17
N PHE A 280 2.10 -20.43 -3.11
CA PHE A 280 1.42 -19.97 -1.91
C PHE A 280 1.40 -21.11 -0.87
N VAL A 281 2.09 -20.92 0.23
CA VAL A 281 2.20 -21.94 1.29
C VAL A 281 1.11 -21.78 2.32
N ALA A 282 0.97 -20.58 2.89
CA ALA A 282 0.00 -20.28 3.93
C ALA A 282 -0.27 -18.79 4.03
N GLY A 283 -1.43 -18.43 4.57
CA GLY A 283 -1.79 -17.08 4.91
C GLY A 283 -2.73 -17.06 6.12
N ALA A 284 -2.60 -16.05 6.96
CA ALA A 284 -3.43 -15.86 8.13
C ALA A 284 -3.77 -14.38 8.35
N LEU A 285 -4.84 -14.14 9.09
CA LEU A 285 -5.17 -12.86 9.70
C LEU A 285 -5.30 -13.05 11.19
N ALA A 286 -4.71 -12.15 11.97
CA ALA A 286 -4.84 -12.13 13.42
C ALA A 286 -5.13 -10.70 13.90
N GLY A 287 -6.00 -10.57 14.88
CA GLY A 287 -6.18 -9.32 15.62
C GLY A 287 -5.12 -9.21 16.73
N VAL A 288 -4.60 -8.01 16.91
CA VAL A 288 -3.65 -7.68 17.98
C VAL A 288 -4.16 -6.47 18.75
N ASP A 289 -3.58 -6.22 19.94
CA ASP A 289 -3.89 -5.01 20.71
C ASP A 289 -3.59 -3.77 19.85
N PRO A 290 -4.58 -2.87 19.63
CA PRO A 290 -4.39 -1.66 18.84
C PRO A 290 -3.23 -0.79 19.32
N SER A 291 -2.98 -0.74 20.65
CA SER A 291 -1.92 0.06 21.24
C SER A 291 -0.50 -0.33 20.81
N ILE A 292 -0.34 -1.55 20.28
CA ILE A 292 0.91 -2.10 19.76
C ILE A 292 0.73 -2.72 18.37
N MET A 293 -0.13 -2.12 17.53
CA MET A 293 -0.54 -2.66 16.23
C MET A 293 0.64 -3.07 15.32
N GLY A 294 1.81 -2.45 15.48
CA GLY A 294 2.99 -2.73 14.67
C GLY A 294 3.55 -4.16 14.79
N ILE A 295 3.13 -4.94 15.81
CA ILE A 295 3.49 -6.37 15.91
C ILE A 295 2.58 -7.27 15.07
N GLY A 296 1.54 -6.72 14.43
CA GLY A 296 0.57 -7.51 13.65
C GLY A 296 1.18 -8.47 12.63
N PRO A 297 2.26 -8.11 11.91
CA PRO A 297 2.93 -9.01 10.97
C PRO A 297 3.70 -10.17 11.62
N VAL A 298 3.98 -10.13 12.93
CA VAL A 298 4.74 -11.15 13.67
C VAL A 298 3.83 -12.28 14.13
#